data_fca926c4e2c650a23a0d89ee33e4627c
#
_entry.id   fca926c4e2c650a23a0d89ee33e4627c
#
_cell.length_a   1.000
_cell.length_b   1.000
_cell.length_c   1.000
_cell.angle_alpha   90.00
_cell.angle_beta   90.00
_cell.angle_gamma   90.00
#
_symmetry.space_group_name_H-M   'P 1'
#
loop_
_entity.id
_entity.type
_entity.pdbx_description
1 polymer ?
#
loop_
_entity_poly.entity_id
_entity_poly.type
_entity_poly.pdbx_seq_one_letter_code
_entity_poly.pdbx_strand_id
1 'polypeptide(L)'
;FLFNRFGFPAIREYPKGIKGSGDIDSGPVIFDVGFAGTIVGIGAIKKLGYSNLSDKLYNTVCAFGFETGLNKKKVLGGIMPMGDAFLTWSRLQSPKFNFEVEYQSSFTAVWFYIFVVIVLLFMYPSIRQKVLVFPTNFLNRK
;
A
#
# COMPACT_ATOMS: atom_id res chain seq x y z
N PHE A 1 -8.57 -13.76 -8.60
CA PHE A 1 -7.51 -12.72 -8.53
C PHE A 1 -7.49 -11.95 -7.20
N LEU A 2 -8.65 -11.75 -6.54
CA LEU A 2 -8.69 -11.16 -5.19
C LEU A 2 -8.02 -12.12 -4.18
N PHE A 3 -7.10 -11.61 -3.37
CA PHE A 3 -6.37 -12.38 -2.37
C PHE A 3 -5.97 -11.50 -1.19
N ASN A 4 -5.38 -12.09 -0.17
CA ASN A 4 -4.84 -11.38 0.98
C ASN A 4 -3.31 -11.49 1.01
N ARG A 5 -2.62 -10.36 1.17
CA ARG A 5 -1.17 -10.31 1.33
C ARG A 5 -0.83 -9.54 2.61
N PHE A 6 -0.21 -10.23 3.56
CA PHE A 6 0.13 -9.67 4.88
C PHE A 6 -1.05 -9.01 5.62
N GLY A 7 -2.26 -9.54 5.46
CA GLY A 7 -3.48 -8.95 6.03
C GLY A 7 -4.17 -7.89 5.15
N PHE A 8 -3.59 -7.54 4.00
CA PHE A 8 -4.15 -6.57 3.07
C PHE A 8 -4.84 -7.28 1.90
N PRO A 9 -6.12 -6.97 1.59
CA PRO A 9 -6.74 -7.45 0.37
C PRO A 9 -6.11 -6.78 -0.84
N ALA A 10 -5.87 -7.54 -1.89
CA ALA A 10 -5.25 -7.05 -3.11
C ALA A 10 -5.74 -7.83 -4.33
N ILE A 11 -5.53 -7.28 -5.51
CA ILE A 11 -5.81 -7.97 -6.76
C ILE A 11 -4.49 -8.39 -7.39
N ARG A 12 -4.39 -9.68 -7.76
CA ARG A 12 -3.23 -10.22 -8.47
C ARG A 12 -3.23 -9.75 -9.91
N GLU A 13 -2.06 -9.46 -10.42
CA GLU A 13 -1.86 -9.28 -11.85
C GLU A 13 -1.90 -10.63 -12.57
N TYR A 14 -1.22 -11.63 -12.03
CA TYR A 14 -1.10 -12.96 -12.60
C TYR A 14 -1.93 -14.00 -11.84
N PRO A 15 -2.37 -15.08 -12.49
CA PRO A 15 -2.98 -16.21 -11.82
C PRO A 15 -2.10 -16.79 -10.71
N LYS A 16 -2.71 -17.48 -9.74
CA LYS A 16 -1.97 -18.12 -8.64
C LYS A 16 -0.94 -19.11 -9.20
N GLY A 17 0.32 -18.94 -8.77
CA GLY A 17 1.44 -19.77 -9.19
C GLY A 17 2.25 -19.21 -10.37
N ILE A 18 1.73 -18.22 -11.08
CA ILE A 18 2.47 -17.51 -12.13
C ILE A 18 3.11 -16.27 -11.51
N LYS A 19 4.38 -16.03 -11.83
CA LYS A 19 5.13 -14.85 -11.39
C LYS A 19 5.47 -13.96 -12.58
N GLY A 20 5.40 -12.65 -12.38
CA GLY A 20 5.82 -11.64 -13.33
C GLY A 20 6.11 -10.33 -12.61
N SER A 21 6.85 -9.44 -13.27
CA SER A 21 7.24 -8.13 -12.72
C SER A 21 6.23 -7.02 -13.02
N GLY A 22 5.22 -7.32 -13.82
CA GLY A 22 4.35 -6.31 -14.44
C GLY A 22 4.98 -5.74 -15.72
N ASP A 23 4.28 -4.82 -16.33
CA ASP A 23 4.71 -4.09 -17.53
C ASP A 23 4.41 -2.59 -17.37
N ILE A 24 4.65 -1.81 -18.45
CA ILE A 24 4.43 -0.36 -18.42
C ILE A 24 2.95 -0.02 -18.22
N ASP A 25 2.04 -0.83 -18.72
CA ASP A 25 0.60 -0.57 -18.70
C ASP A 25 -0.05 -1.05 -17.37
N SER A 26 0.36 -2.21 -16.88
CA SER A 26 -0.14 -2.78 -15.62
C SER A 26 0.56 -2.25 -14.38
N GLY A 27 1.68 -1.57 -14.57
CA GLY A 27 2.51 -1.06 -13.48
C GLY A 27 3.27 -2.16 -12.74
N PRO A 28 3.91 -1.81 -11.61
CA PRO A 28 4.73 -2.76 -10.87
C PRO A 28 3.86 -3.81 -10.16
N VAL A 29 4.38 -5.02 -10.10
CA VAL A 29 3.85 -6.10 -9.25
C VAL A 29 4.75 -6.24 -8.03
N ILE A 30 4.20 -5.90 -6.87
CA ILE A 30 4.92 -5.92 -5.59
C ILE A 30 4.29 -6.98 -4.69
N PHE A 31 5.04 -8.02 -4.34
CA PHE A 31 4.54 -9.14 -3.53
C PHE A 31 3.26 -9.79 -4.10
N ASP A 32 3.21 -10.02 -5.39
CA ASP A 32 2.05 -10.50 -6.16
C ASP A 32 0.87 -9.50 -6.25
N VAL A 33 0.97 -8.32 -5.66
CA VAL A 33 -0.04 -7.27 -5.77
C VAL A 33 0.13 -6.57 -7.12
N GLY A 34 -0.87 -6.67 -7.98
CA GLY A 34 -0.99 -5.90 -9.22
C GLY A 34 -1.50 -4.49 -8.89
N PHE A 35 -0.65 -3.48 -9.11
CA PHE A 35 -0.99 -2.10 -8.71
C PHE A 35 -2.17 -1.55 -9.51
N ALA A 36 -2.13 -1.61 -10.82
CA ALA A 36 -3.20 -1.13 -11.68
C ALA A 36 -4.52 -1.88 -11.40
N GLY A 37 -4.46 -3.20 -11.32
CA GLY A 37 -5.63 -4.04 -11.02
C GLY A 37 -6.24 -3.69 -9.66
N THR A 38 -5.42 -3.45 -8.64
CA THR A 38 -5.89 -3.08 -7.30
C THR A 38 -6.51 -1.69 -7.29
N ILE A 39 -5.90 -0.70 -7.95
CA ILE A 39 -6.42 0.67 -8.06
C ILE A 39 -7.78 0.70 -8.78
N VAL A 40 -7.88 0.05 -9.93
CA VAL A 40 -9.14 -0.03 -10.69
C VAL A 40 -10.19 -0.83 -9.91
N GLY A 41 -9.75 -1.88 -9.23
CA GLY A 41 -10.59 -2.71 -8.37
C GLY A 41 -11.27 -1.93 -7.24
N ILE A 42 -10.63 -0.90 -6.67
CA ILE A 42 -11.23 0.00 -5.68
C ILE A 42 -12.56 0.57 -6.23
N GLY A 43 -12.51 1.17 -7.41
CA GLY A 43 -13.70 1.79 -8.03
C GLY A 43 -14.76 0.78 -8.43
N ALA A 44 -14.36 -0.34 -9.03
CA ALA A 44 -15.28 -1.39 -9.45
C ALA A 44 -16.03 -2.02 -8.26
N ILE A 45 -15.32 -2.37 -7.22
CA ILE A 45 -15.87 -2.99 -5.99
C ILE A 45 -16.77 -1.99 -5.25
N LYS A 46 -16.37 -0.71 -5.18
CA LYS A 46 -17.19 0.35 -4.59
C LYS A 46 -18.50 0.53 -5.37
N LYS A 47 -18.43 0.56 -6.69
CA LYS A 47 -19.62 0.67 -7.55
C LYS A 47 -20.59 -0.51 -7.40
N LEU A 48 -20.07 -1.70 -7.13
CA LEU A 48 -20.85 -2.88 -6.81
C LEU A 48 -21.49 -2.84 -5.41
N GLY A 49 -21.10 -1.89 -4.55
CA GLY A 49 -21.69 -1.69 -3.22
C GLY A 49 -20.86 -2.25 -2.07
N TYR A 50 -19.68 -2.80 -2.32
CA TYR A 50 -18.78 -3.32 -1.28
C TYR A 50 -17.83 -2.23 -0.78
N SER A 51 -18.35 -1.18 -0.16
CA SER A 51 -17.59 -0.01 0.25
C SER A 51 -16.46 -0.35 1.22
N ASN A 52 -16.72 -1.21 2.21
CA ASN A 52 -15.70 -1.65 3.19
C ASN A 52 -14.50 -2.34 2.50
N LEU A 53 -14.75 -3.25 1.55
CA LEU A 53 -13.68 -3.90 0.81
C LEU A 53 -12.91 -2.91 -0.09
N SER A 54 -13.61 -1.96 -0.70
CA SER A 54 -13.02 -0.88 -1.48
C SER A 54 -12.05 -0.04 -0.64
N ASP A 55 -12.43 0.35 0.58
CA ASP A 55 -11.58 1.12 1.50
C ASP A 55 -10.34 0.31 1.93
N LYS A 56 -10.50 -0.99 2.14
CA LYS A 56 -9.37 -1.87 2.46
C LYS A 56 -8.41 -2.04 1.27
N LEU A 57 -8.91 -2.13 0.03
CA LEU A 57 -8.06 -2.10 -1.17
C LEU A 57 -7.31 -0.78 -1.30
N TYR A 58 -7.97 0.35 -0.97
CA TYR A 58 -7.30 1.64 -0.93
C TYR A 58 -6.15 1.66 0.09
N ASN A 59 -6.38 1.13 1.30
CA ASN A 59 -5.32 0.99 2.31
C ASN A 59 -4.15 0.13 1.82
N THR A 60 -4.43 -0.91 1.02
CA THR A 60 -3.40 -1.71 0.35
C THR A 60 -2.55 -0.86 -0.59
N VAL A 61 -3.18 -0.06 -1.43
CA VAL A 61 -2.47 0.84 -2.36
C VAL A 61 -1.62 1.85 -1.59
N CYS A 62 -2.12 2.42 -0.49
CA CYS A 62 -1.34 3.33 0.35
C CYS A 62 -0.15 2.63 1.02
N ALA A 63 -0.35 1.40 1.52
CA ALA A 63 0.69 0.64 2.20
C ALA A 63 1.83 0.22 1.26
N PHE A 64 1.51 -0.31 0.09
CA PHE A 64 2.51 -0.81 -0.86
C PHE A 64 2.99 0.25 -1.84
N GLY A 65 2.19 1.31 -2.08
CA GLY A 65 2.49 2.38 -3.02
C GLY A 65 3.28 3.54 -2.43
N PHE A 66 3.63 3.51 -1.14
CA PHE A 66 4.38 4.57 -0.48
C PHE A 66 3.85 5.96 -0.84
N GLU A 67 2.64 6.26 -0.39
CA GLU A 67 1.99 7.53 -0.64
C GLU A 67 2.86 8.69 -0.13
N THR A 68 3.28 9.58 -1.03
CA THR A 68 4.19 10.69 -0.71
C THR A 68 3.55 12.05 -1.02
N GLY A 69 3.99 13.09 -0.29
CA GLY A 69 3.54 14.47 -0.45
C GLY A 69 2.59 14.94 0.64
N LEU A 70 2.82 16.16 1.14
CA LEU A 70 2.01 16.78 2.18
C LEU A 70 0.70 17.35 1.65
N ASN A 71 0.74 18.04 0.50
CA ASN A 71 -0.43 18.73 -0.06
C ASN A 71 -1.07 17.98 -1.23
N LYS A 72 -0.28 17.23 -2.00
CA LYS A 72 -0.76 16.40 -3.11
C LYS A 72 -0.17 15.03 -2.93
N LYS A 73 -0.97 14.11 -2.43
CA LYS A 73 -0.57 12.73 -2.24
C LYS A 73 -0.37 12.04 -3.58
N LYS A 74 0.79 11.46 -3.78
CA LYS A 74 1.18 10.74 -5.00
C LYS A 74 1.55 9.32 -4.64
N VAL A 75 1.01 8.36 -5.37
CA VAL A 75 1.33 6.94 -5.23
C VAL A 75 2.65 6.65 -5.95
N LEU A 76 3.47 5.78 -5.36
CA LEU A 76 4.80 5.43 -5.87
C LEU A 76 5.71 6.67 -6.10
N GLY A 77 5.58 7.70 -5.25
CA GLY A 77 6.38 8.93 -5.41
C GLY A 77 6.04 9.75 -6.66
N GLY A 78 4.92 9.46 -7.33
CA GLY A 78 4.53 10.12 -8.58
C GLY A 78 5.18 9.53 -9.84
N ILE A 79 5.78 8.35 -9.74
CA ILE A 79 6.33 7.64 -10.92
C ILE A 79 5.23 7.18 -11.88
N MET A 80 4.00 6.99 -11.36
CA MET A 80 2.84 6.59 -12.15
C MET A 80 1.73 7.65 -12.12
N PRO A 81 1.79 8.72 -12.95
CA PRO A 81 0.74 9.74 -12.98
C PRO A 81 -0.64 9.17 -13.36
N MET A 82 -0.68 8.17 -14.23
CA MET A 82 -1.92 7.44 -14.55
C MET A 82 -2.50 6.71 -13.34
N GLY A 83 -1.64 6.14 -12.50
CA GLY A 83 -2.07 5.50 -11.24
C GLY A 83 -2.77 6.48 -10.31
N ASP A 84 -2.24 7.69 -10.15
CA ASP A 84 -2.86 8.75 -9.35
C ASP A 84 -4.22 9.19 -9.92
N ALA A 85 -4.33 9.31 -11.25
CA ALA A 85 -5.58 9.65 -11.92
C ALA A 85 -6.64 8.56 -11.74
N PHE A 86 -6.27 7.29 -11.96
CA PHE A 86 -7.17 6.16 -11.76
C PHE A 86 -7.57 5.98 -10.28
N LEU A 87 -6.67 6.22 -9.34
CA LEU A 87 -6.99 6.17 -7.92
C LEU A 87 -8.02 7.24 -7.55
N THR A 88 -7.83 8.46 -8.05
CA THR A 88 -8.79 9.56 -7.86
C THR A 88 -10.15 9.20 -8.45
N TRP A 89 -10.18 8.73 -9.70
CA TRP A 89 -11.40 8.26 -10.34
C TRP A 89 -12.09 7.16 -9.55
N SER A 90 -11.33 6.15 -9.11
CA SER A 90 -11.86 5.01 -8.34
C SER A 90 -12.50 5.46 -7.03
N ARG A 91 -11.92 6.44 -6.34
CA ARG A 91 -12.47 6.98 -5.09
C ARG A 91 -13.75 7.80 -5.29
N LEU A 92 -13.89 8.42 -6.44
CA LEU A 92 -15.08 9.23 -6.80
C LEU A 92 -16.30 8.36 -7.20
N GLN A 93 -16.12 7.05 -7.39
CA GLN A 93 -17.24 6.19 -7.71
C GLN A 93 -18.26 6.14 -6.57
N SER A 94 -19.56 6.29 -6.93
CA SER A 94 -20.66 6.12 -6.00
C SER A 94 -21.19 4.68 -6.05
N PRO A 95 -21.50 4.07 -4.92
CA PRO A 95 -22.06 2.72 -4.89
C PRO A 95 -23.47 2.73 -5.49
N LYS A 96 -23.77 1.73 -6.32
CA LYS A 96 -25.13 1.48 -6.82
C LYS A 96 -26.01 0.76 -5.81
N PHE A 97 -25.37 -0.01 -4.94
CA PHE A 97 -25.99 -0.80 -3.88
C PHE A 97 -25.13 -0.67 -2.63
N ASN A 98 -25.69 -0.93 -1.46
CA ASN A 98 -24.93 -0.99 -0.22
C ASN A 98 -24.94 -2.43 0.29
N PHE A 99 -23.84 -3.13 0.13
CA PHE A 99 -23.60 -4.42 0.73
C PHE A 99 -22.55 -4.29 1.83
N GLU A 100 -22.90 -4.67 3.02
CA GLU A 100 -21.93 -4.81 4.11
C GLU A 100 -21.36 -6.23 4.07
N VAL A 101 -20.15 -6.34 3.56
CA VAL A 101 -19.34 -7.56 3.67
C VAL A 101 -18.21 -7.26 4.63
N GLU A 102 -18.22 -7.91 5.77
CA GLU A 102 -17.12 -7.80 6.72
C GLU A 102 -15.91 -8.56 6.19
N TYR A 103 -15.01 -7.82 5.56
CA TYR A 103 -13.72 -8.36 5.18
C TYR A 103 -12.72 -8.13 6.31
N GLN A 104 -12.35 -9.18 7.02
CA GLN A 104 -11.39 -9.09 8.11
C GLN A 104 -9.98 -8.83 7.57
N SER A 105 -9.51 -7.61 7.80
CA SER A 105 -8.11 -7.24 7.62
C SER A 105 -7.59 -6.76 8.98
N SER A 106 -6.61 -7.47 9.52
CA SER A 106 -6.06 -7.21 10.85
C SER A 106 -4.93 -6.18 10.87
N PHE A 107 -4.47 -5.75 9.70
CA PHE A 107 -3.36 -4.79 9.60
C PHE A 107 -3.84 -3.44 9.07
N THR A 108 -3.37 -2.37 9.72
CA THR A 108 -3.45 -1.02 9.19
C THR A 108 -2.16 -0.68 8.45
N ALA A 109 -2.21 0.27 7.50
CA ALA A 109 -1.02 0.72 6.77
C ALA A 109 0.10 1.18 7.73
N VAL A 110 -0.26 1.80 8.86
CA VAL A 110 0.69 2.25 9.89
C VAL A 110 1.52 1.10 10.44
N TRP A 111 0.88 -0.01 10.81
CA TRP A 111 1.60 -1.19 11.31
C TRP A 111 2.53 -1.81 10.28
N PHE A 112 2.12 -1.80 9.00
CA PHE A 112 2.98 -2.25 7.92
C PHE A 112 4.24 -1.39 7.81
N TYR A 113 4.12 -0.06 7.84
CA TYR A 113 5.28 0.84 7.80
C TYR A 113 6.18 0.67 9.03
N ILE A 114 5.62 0.55 10.22
CA ILE A 114 6.38 0.26 11.45
C ILE A 114 7.16 -1.04 11.29
N PHE A 115 6.51 -2.10 10.80
CA PHE A 115 7.17 -3.39 10.57
C PHE A 115 8.32 -3.25 9.56
N VAL A 116 8.11 -2.57 8.43
CA VAL A 116 9.16 -2.32 7.42
C VAL A 116 10.33 -1.55 8.02
N VAL A 117 10.07 -0.51 8.79
CA VAL A 117 11.13 0.28 9.47
C VAL A 117 11.93 -0.60 10.43
N ILE A 118 11.26 -1.41 11.24
CA ILE A 118 11.93 -2.34 12.17
C ILE A 118 12.81 -3.32 11.40
N VAL A 119 12.31 -3.93 10.32
CA VAL A 119 13.07 -4.87 9.49
C VAL A 119 14.29 -4.18 8.87
N LEU A 120 14.15 -2.98 8.36
CA LEU A 120 15.27 -2.20 7.80
C LEU A 120 16.33 -1.89 8.87
N LEU A 121 15.91 -1.52 10.08
CA LEU A 121 16.83 -1.28 11.19
C LEU A 121 17.61 -2.56 11.59
N PHE A 122 16.98 -3.72 11.53
CA PHE A 122 17.65 -5.00 11.83
C PHE A 122 18.56 -5.48 10.70
N MET A 123 18.18 -5.26 9.44
CA MET A 123 18.94 -5.71 8.27
C MET A 123 20.16 -4.85 7.98
N TYR A 124 20.20 -3.60 8.44
CA TYR A 124 21.32 -2.68 8.23
C TYR A 124 22.06 -2.36 9.55
N PRO A 125 23.05 -3.16 9.92
CA PRO A 125 23.82 -2.94 11.16
C PRO A 125 24.49 -1.56 11.23
N SER A 126 24.83 -0.98 10.08
CA SER A 126 25.39 0.40 10.01
C SER A 126 24.39 1.47 10.44
N ILE A 127 23.10 1.28 10.19
CA ILE A 127 22.05 2.19 10.64
C ILE A 127 21.80 2.00 12.13
N ARG A 128 21.78 0.75 12.60
CA ARG A 128 21.63 0.40 14.01
C ARG A 128 22.69 1.05 14.88
N GLN A 129 23.96 1.04 14.46
CA GLN A 129 25.04 1.68 15.21
C GLN A 129 24.86 3.21 15.32
N LYS A 130 24.40 3.88 14.26
CA LYS A 130 24.16 5.33 14.26
C LYS A 130 22.96 5.75 15.09
N VAL A 131 21.91 4.93 15.14
CA VAL A 131 20.69 5.22 15.92
C VAL A 131 20.87 4.92 17.40
N LEU A 132 21.65 3.89 17.76
CA LEU A 132 21.91 3.51 19.14
C LEU A 132 23.05 4.31 19.81
N VAL A 133 23.94 4.92 19.04
CA VAL A 133 24.94 5.88 19.56
C VAL A 133 24.31 7.27 19.61
N PHE A 134 23.38 7.49 20.53
CA PHE A 134 23.10 8.82 21.01
C PHE A 134 24.41 9.37 21.60
N PRO A 135 24.87 10.55 21.18
CA PRO A 135 26.08 11.11 21.72
C PRO A 135 25.86 11.42 23.21
N THR A 136 26.43 10.58 24.07
CA THR A 136 26.52 10.82 25.52
C THR A 136 27.34 12.07 25.90
N ASN A 137 27.77 12.85 24.89
CA ASN A 137 28.54 14.06 25.05
C ASN A 137 27.76 15.30 25.53
N PHE A 138 26.44 15.17 25.76
CA PHE A 138 25.65 16.29 26.29
C PHE A 138 25.68 16.41 27.82
N LEU A 139 26.21 15.41 28.54
CA LEU A 139 26.18 15.40 30.00
C LEU A 139 27.51 15.81 30.66
N ASN A 140 28.57 16.11 29.90
CA ASN A 140 29.88 16.54 30.45
C ASN A 140 30.29 17.95 29.97
N ARG A 141 29.41 18.93 30.12
CA ARG A 141 29.84 20.35 30.21
C ARG A 141 29.50 20.85 31.62
N LYS A 142 30.45 20.69 32.47
CA LYS A 142 30.63 21.58 33.65
C LYS A 142 31.68 22.62 33.27
#